data_dd43266c3b1a770e1862c2a901dd5895
#
_entry.id   dd43266c3b1a770e1862c2a901dd5895
#
_cell.length_a   1.000
_cell.length_b   1.000
_cell.length_c   1.000
_cell.angle_alpha   90.00
_cell.angle_beta   90.00
_cell.angle_gamma   90.00
#
_symmetry.space_group_name_H-M   'P 1'
#
loop_
_entity.id
_entity.type
_entity.pdbx_description
1 polymer ?
#
loop_
_entity_poly.entity_id
_entity_poly.type
_entity_poly.pdbx_seq_one_letter_code
_entity_poly.pdbx_strand_id
1 'polypeptide(L)'
;QAFVVKGILRTYTVDEKGSEHILQFASEGWWVADLSSYLTGEPSVFNIEALEDAELLLLSKSSWDELMQAIPKFEHYFRILIQNHLIATQKRLLQSLTETAEEKYLKFTKSYPECIQRVPQHMIASYIGVSRETLSRLRKLRSIGK
;
A
#
# COMPACT_ATOMS: atom_id res chain seq x y z
N GLN A 1 10.14 11.13 1.04
CA GLN A 1 8.81 10.72 0.62
C GLN A 1 8.69 10.76 -0.90
N ALA A 2 7.84 9.92 -1.47
CA ALA A 2 7.59 9.90 -2.90
C ALA A 2 6.09 10.04 -3.19
N PHE A 3 5.75 10.84 -4.19
CA PHE A 3 4.40 10.91 -4.76
C PHE A 3 4.40 10.21 -6.11
N VAL A 4 3.47 9.31 -6.33
CA VAL A 4 3.37 8.52 -7.57
C VAL A 4 2.62 9.34 -8.62
N VAL A 5 3.32 9.75 -9.66
CA VAL A 5 2.75 10.42 -10.83
C VAL A 5 2.22 9.41 -11.82
N LYS A 6 2.98 8.32 -12.02
CA LYS A 6 2.65 7.21 -12.92
C LYS A 6 3.21 5.91 -12.36
N GLY A 7 2.52 4.82 -12.56
CA GLY A 7 2.95 3.48 -12.18
C GLY A 7 2.37 2.98 -10.87
N ILE A 8 2.75 1.77 -10.47
CA ILE A 8 2.41 1.16 -9.18
C ILE A 8 3.68 0.80 -8.43
N LEU A 9 3.71 1.19 -7.15
CA LEU A 9 4.74 0.81 -6.20
C LEU A 9 4.15 -0.15 -5.15
N ARG A 10 5.03 -0.97 -4.58
CA ARG A 10 4.74 -1.75 -3.37
C ARG A 10 5.65 -1.34 -2.22
N THR A 11 5.11 -1.37 -1.01
CA THR A 11 5.88 -1.33 0.25
C THR A 11 5.78 -2.69 0.91
N TYR A 12 6.91 -3.27 1.26
CA TYR A 12 6.97 -4.61 1.84
C TYR A 12 8.12 -4.74 2.85
N THR A 13 8.03 -5.74 3.70
CA THR A 13 9.13 -6.21 4.55
C THR A 13 9.45 -7.67 4.24
N VAL A 14 10.65 -8.10 4.63
CA VAL A 14 11.11 -9.48 4.46
C VAL A 14 11.35 -10.07 5.86
N ASP A 15 10.76 -11.22 6.14
CA ASP A 15 10.97 -11.92 7.41
C ASP A 15 12.28 -12.73 7.42
N GLU A 16 12.62 -13.30 8.56
CA GLU A 16 13.85 -14.12 8.74
C GLU A 16 13.90 -15.35 7.82
N LYS A 17 12.76 -15.79 7.29
CA LYS A 17 12.65 -16.92 6.35
C LYS A 17 12.73 -16.50 4.89
N GLY A 18 12.89 -15.18 4.63
CA GLY A 18 12.92 -14.62 3.28
C GLY A 18 11.54 -14.43 2.66
N SER A 19 10.45 -14.52 3.43
CA SER A 19 9.11 -14.28 2.92
C SER A 19 8.80 -12.80 2.89
N GLU A 20 8.23 -12.34 1.78
CA GLU A 20 7.81 -10.95 1.60
C GLU A 20 6.39 -10.73 2.14
N HIS A 21 6.24 -9.70 2.96
CA HIS A 21 4.95 -9.27 3.51
C HIS A 21 4.62 -7.89 2.97
N ILE A 22 3.59 -7.81 2.12
CA ILE A 22 3.17 -6.57 1.48
C ILE A 22 2.34 -5.73 2.45
N LEU A 23 2.76 -4.47 2.65
CA LEU A 23 2.06 -3.53 3.51
C LEU A 23 1.14 -2.59 2.73
N GLN A 24 1.58 -2.16 1.54
CA GLN A 24 0.86 -1.16 0.74
C GLN A 24 1.12 -1.38 -0.74
N PHE A 25 0.11 -1.11 -1.57
CA PHE A 25 0.26 -0.75 -2.96
C PHE A 25 -0.06 0.73 -3.10
N ALA A 26 0.74 1.43 -3.89
CA ALA A 26 0.53 2.84 -4.18
C ALA A 26 0.51 3.04 -5.70
N SER A 27 -0.62 3.43 -6.23
CA SER A 27 -0.82 3.80 -7.63
C SER A 27 -0.76 5.32 -7.81
N GLU A 28 -1.12 5.79 -8.97
CA GLU A 28 -1.13 7.22 -9.31
C GLU A 28 -1.92 8.04 -8.28
N GLY A 29 -1.36 9.16 -7.86
CA GLY A 29 -1.96 10.05 -6.86
C GLY A 29 -1.70 9.67 -5.40
N TRP A 30 -0.95 8.59 -5.14
CA TRP A 30 -0.62 8.14 -3.79
C TRP A 30 0.75 8.59 -3.34
N TRP A 31 0.87 8.78 -2.02
CA TRP A 31 2.13 8.99 -1.34
C TRP A 31 2.69 7.69 -0.80
N VAL A 32 4.01 7.55 -0.89
CA VAL A 32 4.76 6.41 -0.36
C VAL A 32 5.89 6.91 0.52
N ALA A 33 5.96 6.40 1.74
CA ALA A 33 7.04 6.66 2.67
C ALA A 33 7.09 5.61 3.77
N ASP A 34 8.27 5.40 4.36
CA ASP A 34 8.35 4.91 5.73
C ASP A 34 8.26 6.10 6.67
N LEU A 35 7.08 6.34 7.20
CA LEU A 35 6.84 7.49 8.06
C LEU A 35 7.63 7.40 9.38
N SER A 36 7.83 6.18 9.90
CA SER A 36 8.63 5.97 11.11
C SER A 36 10.08 6.40 10.88
N SER A 37 10.74 5.83 9.87
CA SER A 37 12.09 6.20 9.49
C SER A 37 12.23 7.70 9.19
N TYR A 38 11.26 8.25 8.47
CA TYR A 38 11.23 9.67 8.13
C TYR A 38 11.19 10.58 9.37
N LEU A 39 10.39 10.25 10.40
CA LEU A 39 10.23 11.08 11.60
C LEU A 39 11.33 10.85 12.63
N THR A 40 11.78 9.60 12.83
CA THR A 40 12.76 9.26 13.86
C THR A 40 14.21 9.39 13.39
N GLY A 41 14.45 9.30 12.08
CA GLY A 41 15.79 9.21 11.50
C GLY A 41 16.42 7.83 11.57
N GLU A 42 15.72 6.83 12.11
CA GLU A 42 16.17 5.45 12.16
C GLU A 42 16.12 4.79 10.77
N PRO A 43 16.97 3.78 10.50
CA PRO A 43 16.91 3.04 9.24
C PRO A 43 15.53 2.45 8.98
N SER A 44 15.08 2.51 7.72
CA SER A 44 13.81 1.91 7.33
C SER A 44 13.85 0.38 7.42
N VAL A 45 12.77 -0.19 7.95
CA VAL A 45 12.53 -1.65 7.94
C VAL A 45 11.71 -2.08 6.72
N PHE A 46 11.30 -1.13 5.89
CA PHE A 46 10.50 -1.38 4.69
C PHE A 46 11.33 -1.20 3.43
N ASN A 47 10.99 -2.00 2.44
CA ASN A 47 11.45 -1.85 1.06
C ASN A 47 10.33 -1.20 0.24
N ILE A 48 10.70 -0.31 -0.67
CA ILE A 48 9.77 0.31 -1.63
C ILE A 48 10.29 0.00 -3.02
N GLU A 49 9.44 -0.59 -3.85
CA GLU A 49 9.80 -1.07 -5.18
C GLU A 49 8.70 -0.71 -6.19
N ALA A 50 9.11 -0.28 -7.37
CA ALA A 50 8.21 -0.09 -8.52
C ALA A 50 7.93 -1.44 -9.19
N LEU A 51 6.65 -1.75 -9.42
CA LEU A 51 6.22 -2.99 -10.07
C LEU A 51 6.17 -2.86 -11.59
N GLU A 52 6.28 -1.66 -12.11
CA GLU A 52 6.29 -1.30 -13.53
C GLU A 52 7.06 0.01 -13.72
N ASP A 53 7.22 0.48 -14.94
CA ASP A 53 7.82 1.79 -15.22
C ASP A 53 7.05 2.89 -14.51
N ALA A 54 7.74 3.67 -13.68
CA ALA A 54 7.11 4.64 -12.80
C ALA A 54 7.76 6.02 -12.88
N GLU A 55 6.93 7.05 -12.70
CA GLU A 55 7.35 8.45 -12.53
C GLU A 55 6.99 8.92 -11.13
N LEU A 56 7.97 9.46 -10.42
CA LEU A 56 7.84 9.84 -9.01
C LEU A 56 8.31 11.28 -8.79
N LEU A 57 7.58 12.02 -7.94
CA LEU A 57 8.09 13.24 -7.34
C LEU A 57 8.69 12.88 -5.98
N LEU A 58 10.00 13.11 -5.83
CA LEU A 58 10.71 12.83 -4.58
C LEU A 58 10.85 14.10 -3.76
N LEU A 59 10.51 14.03 -2.48
CA LEU A 59 10.70 15.11 -1.52
C LEU A 59 11.65 14.64 -0.41
N SER A 60 12.77 15.36 -0.27
CA SER A 60 13.65 15.21 0.88
C SER A 60 12.94 15.66 2.16
N LYS A 61 13.51 15.33 3.34
CA LYS A 61 12.97 15.81 4.61
C LYS A 61 13.00 17.33 4.71
N SER A 62 14.10 17.95 4.32
CA SER A 62 14.25 19.42 4.35
C SER A 62 13.23 20.11 3.43
N SER A 63 13.09 19.64 2.18
CA SER A 63 12.11 20.20 1.24
C SER A 63 10.67 20.01 1.71
N TRP A 64 10.39 18.89 2.36
CA TRP A 64 9.10 18.64 2.98
C TRP A 64 8.79 19.61 4.11
N ASP A 65 9.74 19.81 5.04
CA ASP A 65 9.56 20.71 6.19
C ASP A 65 9.37 22.16 5.72
N GLU A 66 10.13 22.60 4.70
CA GLU A 66 9.95 23.90 4.05
C GLU A 66 8.55 24.05 3.42
N LEU A 67 8.08 23.02 2.70
CA LEU A 67 6.78 23.02 2.05
C LEU A 67 5.63 23.12 3.05
N MET A 68 5.72 22.38 4.16
CA MET A 68 4.74 22.40 5.25
C MET A 68 4.64 23.79 5.89
N GLN A 69 5.79 24.47 6.09
CA GLN A 69 5.83 25.82 6.67
C GLN A 69 5.36 26.88 5.69
N ALA A 70 5.72 26.78 4.41
CA ALA A 70 5.43 27.78 3.40
C ALA A 70 3.98 27.74 2.92
N ILE A 71 3.33 26.57 2.93
CA ILE A 71 2.00 26.38 2.35
C ILE A 71 1.05 25.73 3.37
N PRO A 72 0.32 26.52 4.19
CA PRO A 72 -0.62 25.99 5.19
C PRO A 72 -1.71 25.07 4.61
N LYS A 73 -2.09 25.27 3.35
CA LYS A 73 -3.04 24.35 2.67
C LYS A 73 -2.45 22.96 2.44
N PHE A 74 -1.14 22.87 2.24
CA PHE A 74 -0.46 21.60 2.06
C PHE A 74 -0.39 20.82 3.39
N GLU A 75 -0.09 21.51 4.49
CA GLU A 75 -0.14 20.94 5.83
C GLU A 75 -1.54 20.40 6.15
N HIS A 76 -2.59 21.20 5.90
CA HIS A 76 -3.97 20.77 6.09
C HIS A 76 -4.32 19.52 5.27
N TYR A 77 -3.97 19.52 3.98
CA TYR A 77 -4.16 18.37 3.08
C TYR A 77 -3.47 17.12 3.63
N PHE A 78 -2.20 17.25 4.02
CA PHE A 78 -1.42 16.10 4.47
C PHE A 78 -1.93 15.55 5.81
N ARG A 79 -2.37 16.41 6.71
CA ARG A 79 -3.01 16.00 7.96
C ARG A 79 -4.25 15.15 7.71
N ILE A 80 -5.11 15.54 6.78
CA ILE A 80 -6.28 14.75 6.38
C ILE A 80 -5.86 13.41 5.77
N LEU A 81 -4.84 13.41 4.93
CA LEU A 81 -4.30 12.20 4.30
C LEU A 81 -3.81 11.19 5.35
N ILE A 82 -3.05 11.64 6.35
CA ILE A 82 -2.58 10.79 7.44
C ILE A 82 -3.75 10.26 8.29
N GLN A 83 -4.75 11.09 8.59
CA GLN A 83 -5.95 10.64 9.32
C GLN A 83 -6.69 9.54 8.54
N ASN A 84 -6.90 9.72 7.25
CA ASN A 84 -7.54 8.73 6.39
C ASN A 84 -6.69 7.43 6.30
N HIS A 85 -5.37 7.56 6.22
CA HIS A 85 -4.46 6.42 6.20
C HIS A 85 -4.53 5.63 7.52
N LEU A 86 -4.57 6.31 8.66
CA LEU A 86 -4.73 5.67 9.97
C LEU A 86 -6.05 4.89 10.05
N ILE A 87 -7.17 5.52 9.63
CA ILE A 87 -8.49 4.87 9.60
C ILE A 87 -8.47 3.64 8.69
N ALA A 88 -7.87 3.74 7.51
CA ALA A 88 -7.76 2.61 6.57
C ALA A 88 -6.91 1.47 7.16
N THR A 89 -5.81 1.81 7.84
CA THR A 89 -4.93 0.84 8.50
C THR A 89 -5.66 0.12 9.64
N GLN A 90 -6.40 0.84 10.49
CA GLN A 90 -7.20 0.25 11.56
C GLN A 90 -8.28 -0.68 11.01
N LYS A 91 -8.98 -0.27 9.93
CA LYS A 91 -9.98 -1.12 9.25
C LYS A 91 -9.34 -2.40 8.71
N ARG A 92 -8.18 -2.29 8.06
CA ARG A 92 -7.46 -3.46 7.54
C ARG A 92 -7.00 -4.40 8.64
N LEU A 93 -6.51 -3.87 9.75
CA LEU A 93 -6.14 -4.68 10.92
C LEU A 93 -7.36 -5.45 11.45
N LEU A 94 -8.50 -4.78 11.65
CA LEU A 94 -9.73 -5.43 12.08
C LEU A 94 -10.17 -6.52 11.08
N GLN A 95 -10.15 -6.23 9.79
CA GLN A 95 -10.46 -7.19 8.73
C GLN A 95 -9.54 -8.41 8.76
N SER A 96 -8.25 -8.23 9.06
CA SER A 96 -7.31 -9.33 9.16
C SER A 96 -7.67 -10.32 10.26
N LEU A 97 -8.31 -9.85 11.33
CA LEU A 97 -8.69 -10.63 12.50
C LEU A 97 -10.08 -11.27 12.38
N THR A 98 -11.00 -10.67 11.64
CA THR A 98 -12.43 -11.01 11.70
C THR A 98 -13.01 -11.55 10.39
N GLU A 99 -12.37 -11.28 9.26
CA GLU A 99 -12.96 -11.56 7.94
C GLU A 99 -12.40 -12.83 7.31
N THR A 100 -13.24 -13.49 6.53
CA THR A 100 -12.87 -14.63 5.69
C THR A 100 -11.97 -14.20 4.53
N ALA A 101 -11.26 -15.13 3.93
CA ALA A 101 -10.43 -14.89 2.76
C ALA A 101 -11.23 -14.31 1.57
N GLU A 102 -12.48 -14.75 1.40
CA GLU A 102 -13.37 -14.26 0.34
C GLU A 102 -13.78 -12.81 0.57
N GLU A 103 -14.19 -12.45 1.79
CA GLU A 103 -14.54 -11.07 2.16
C GLU A 103 -13.37 -10.11 1.98
N LYS A 104 -12.17 -10.51 2.43
CA LYS A 104 -10.93 -9.74 2.23
C LYS A 104 -10.66 -9.49 0.74
N TYR A 105 -10.75 -10.54 -0.08
CA TYR A 105 -10.53 -10.42 -1.50
C TYR A 105 -11.58 -9.53 -2.19
N LEU A 106 -12.85 -9.65 -1.81
CA LEU A 106 -13.92 -8.79 -2.31
C LEU A 106 -13.70 -7.31 -2.02
N LYS A 107 -13.29 -7.01 -0.79
CA LYS A 107 -12.98 -5.64 -0.39
C LYS A 107 -11.74 -5.10 -1.11
N PHE A 108 -10.72 -5.94 -1.27
CA PHE A 108 -9.54 -5.57 -2.05
C PHE A 108 -9.91 -5.20 -3.50
N THR A 109 -10.70 -6.03 -4.19
CA THR A 109 -11.11 -5.77 -5.58
C THR A 109 -11.94 -4.49 -5.75
N LYS A 110 -12.67 -4.09 -4.70
CA LYS A 110 -13.44 -2.82 -4.71
C LYS A 110 -12.55 -1.61 -4.43
N SER A 111 -11.58 -1.76 -3.53
CA SER A 111 -10.73 -0.64 -3.09
C SER A 111 -9.56 -0.37 -4.03
N TYR A 112 -9.09 -1.40 -4.75
CA TYR A 112 -7.92 -1.35 -5.62
C TYR A 112 -8.19 -2.05 -6.96
N PRO A 113 -9.19 -1.60 -7.74
CA PRO A 113 -9.57 -2.26 -9.00
C PRO A 113 -8.41 -2.27 -10.01
N GLU A 114 -7.57 -1.24 -10.04
CA GLU A 114 -6.39 -1.11 -10.89
C GLU A 114 -5.31 -2.15 -10.56
N CYS A 115 -5.17 -2.55 -9.29
CA CYS A 115 -4.18 -3.53 -8.86
C CYS A 115 -4.49 -4.94 -9.38
N ILE A 116 -5.75 -5.26 -9.67
CA ILE A 116 -6.17 -6.60 -10.08
C ILE A 116 -5.49 -7.06 -11.37
N GLN A 117 -5.23 -6.14 -12.29
CA GLN A 117 -4.61 -6.42 -13.58
C GLN A 117 -3.11 -6.15 -13.62
N ARG A 118 -2.65 -5.21 -12.79
CA ARG A 118 -1.28 -4.68 -12.80
C ARG A 118 -0.36 -5.33 -11.77
N VAL A 119 -0.92 -5.96 -10.72
CA VAL A 119 -0.16 -6.53 -9.60
C VAL A 119 -0.15 -8.06 -9.68
N PRO A 120 1.02 -8.72 -9.53
CA PRO A 120 1.11 -10.16 -9.46
C PRO A 120 0.27 -10.75 -8.31
N GLN A 121 -0.40 -11.88 -8.61
CA GLN A 121 -1.37 -12.51 -7.70
C GLN A 121 -0.80 -12.88 -6.33
N HIS A 122 0.45 -13.35 -6.30
CA HIS A 122 1.10 -13.72 -5.04
C HIS A 122 1.30 -12.51 -4.12
N MET A 123 1.50 -11.32 -4.69
CA MET A 123 1.60 -10.08 -3.94
C MET A 123 0.24 -9.66 -3.38
N ILE A 124 -0.84 -9.82 -4.17
CA ILE A 124 -2.20 -9.59 -3.68
C ILE A 124 -2.53 -10.55 -2.54
N ALA A 125 -2.18 -11.84 -2.67
CA ALA A 125 -2.36 -12.83 -1.60
C ALA A 125 -1.63 -12.43 -0.32
N SER A 126 -0.36 -12.01 -0.43
CA SER A 126 0.42 -11.49 0.70
C SER A 126 -0.24 -10.28 1.35
N TYR A 127 -0.71 -9.30 0.56
CA TYR A 127 -1.35 -8.08 1.07
C TYR A 127 -2.64 -8.36 1.85
N ILE A 128 -3.49 -9.27 1.36
CA ILE A 128 -4.75 -9.63 2.05
C ILE A 128 -4.56 -10.71 3.12
N GLY A 129 -3.34 -11.24 3.29
CA GLY A 129 -3.01 -12.22 4.32
C GLY A 129 -3.60 -13.61 4.07
N VAL A 130 -3.56 -14.10 2.82
CA VAL A 130 -3.99 -15.44 2.44
C VAL A 130 -2.92 -16.17 1.64
N SER A 131 -3.02 -17.50 1.54
CA SER A 131 -2.10 -18.25 0.68
C SER A 131 -2.42 -18.05 -0.81
N ARG A 132 -1.40 -18.26 -1.68
CA ARG A 132 -1.56 -18.19 -3.13
C ARG A 132 -2.62 -19.17 -3.65
N GLU A 133 -2.68 -20.36 -3.08
CA GLU A 133 -3.63 -21.43 -3.41
C GLU A 133 -5.05 -21.00 -3.05
N THR A 134 -5.24 -20.37 -1.88
CA THR A 134 -6.54 -19.84 -1.46
C THR A 134 -7.01 -18.75 -2.41
N LEU A 135 -6.16 -17.79 -2.77
CA LEU A 135 -6.50 -16.73 -3.71
C LEU A 135 -6.84 -17.31 -5.09
N SER A 136 -6.06 -18.28 -5.58
CA SER A 136 -6.31 -18.94 -6.86
C SER A 136 -7.70 -19.63 -6.89
N ARG A 137 -8.08 -20.34 -5.81
CA ARG A 137 -9.42 -20.97 -5.69
C ARG A 137 -10.54 -19.93 -5.71
N LEU A 138 -10.42 -18.85 -4.93
CA LEU A 138 -11.42 -17.78 -4.90
C LEU A 138 -11.67 -17.15 -6.27
N ARG A 139 -10.62 -16.96 -7.05
CA ARG A 139 -10.72 -16.42 -8.41
C ARG A 139 -11.42 -17.38 -9.38
N LYS A 140 -11.08 -18.68 -9.33
CA LYS A 140 -11.72 -19.69 -10.18
C LYS A 140 -13.22 -19.80 -9.91
N LEU A 141 -13.63 -19.82 -8.65
CA LEU A 141 -15.04 -19.89 -8.28
C LEU A 141 -15.84 -18.70 -8.83
N ARG A 142 -15.23 -17.52 -8.91
CA ARG A 142 -15.89 -16.32 -9.44
C ARG A 142 -15.89 -16.21 -10.97
N SER A 143 -14.93 -16.83 -11.64
CA SER A 143 -14.93 -16.89 -13.11
C SER A 143 -15.97 -17.85 -13.67
N ILE A 144 -16.40 -18.83 -12.87
CA ILE A 144 -17.43 -19.84 -13.24
C ILE A 144 -18.84 -19.32 -12.93
N GLY A 145 -18.99 -18.34 -12.04
CA GLY A 145 -20.27 -17.76 -11.62
C GLY A 145 -20.73 -16.52 -12.42
N LYS A 146 -20.05 -16.21 -13.52
CA LYS A 146 -20.45 -15.22 -14.54
C LYS A 146 -20.82 -15.94 -15.82
#